data_9dba644ecf64d333e229690f73d7f6d0
#
_entry.id   9dba644ecf64d333e229690f73d7f6d0
#
_cell.length_a   1.000
_cell.length_b   1.000
_cell.length_c   1.000
_cell.angle_alpha   90.00
_cell.angle_beta   90.00
_cell.angle_gamma   90.00
#
_symmetry.space_group_name_H-M   'P 1'
#
loop_
_entity.id
_entity.type
_entity.pdbx_description
1 polymer ?
#
loop_
_entity_poly.entity_id
_entity_poly.type
_entity_poly.pdbx_seq_one_letter_code
_entity_poly.pdbx_strand_id
1 'polypeptide(L)'
;MEYNTERPQLILPEYGRAVHEAVAHCLTIEDPAERQACAEQIVRIMASVVQERYAQEDTRRKLWNHLAQMSGYQLDVDYPVEIDPQEENSHPQPMAYPMKSIHRRQFGYLLEQAVAYVNSLPYDERREALSAQVDSLINRAVSQPDMKESVSKKKKKR
;
A
#
# COMPACT_ATOMS: atom_id res chain seq x y z
N MET A 1 -11.94 -26.65 22.98
CA MET A 1 -11.46 -25.28 22.70
C MET A 1 -11.36 -25.15 21.20
N GLU A 2 -12.18 -24.31 20.59
CA GLU A 2 -12.05 -24.02 19.16
C GLU A 2 -10.88 -23.05 18.93
N TYR A 3 -9.96 -23.44 18.08
CA TYR A 3 -8.87 -22.55 17.69
C TYR A 3 -9.37 -21.44 16.76
N ASN A 4 -8.75 -20.27 16.85
CA ASN A 4 -9.13 -19.11 16.03
C ASN A 4 -8.99 -19.36 14.51
N THR A 5 -8.18 -20.33 14.11
CA THR A 5 -8.00 -20.77 12.71
C THR A 5 -9.19 -21.57 12.17
N GLU A 6 -10.02 -22.15 13.04
CA GLU A 6 -11.21 -22.92 12.65
C GLU A 6 -12.47 -22.04 12.50
N ARG A 7 -12.39 -20.81 13.00
CA ARG A 7 -13.51 -19.85 12.94
C ARG A 7 -13.54 -19.12 11.61
N PRO A 8 -14.72 -18.65 11.17
CA PRO A 8 -14.84 -17.88 9.93
C PRO A 8 -13.95 -16.64 9.96
N GLN A 9 -13.41 -16.29 8.80
CA GLN A 9 -12.54 -15.13 8.63
C GLN A 9 -13.34 -13.84 8.87
N LEU A 10 -12.74 -12.88 9.57
CA LEU A 10 -13.36 -11.57 9.83
C LEU A 10 -13.32 -10.72 8.56
N ILE A 11 -14.40 -10.02 8.26
CA ILE A 11 -14.47 -9.07 7.14
C ILE A 11 -13.52 -7.89 7.41
N LEU A 12 -13.61 -7.32 8.63
CA LEU A 12 -12.74 -6.23 9.09
C LEU A 12 -12.08 -6.64 10.41
N PRO A 13 -10.85 -7.20 10.36
CA PRO A 13 -10.17 -7.70 11.55
C PRO A 13 -9.79 -6.62 12.55
N GLU A 14 -9.74 -5.34 12.14
CA GLU A 14 -9.38 -4.20 12.98
C GLU A 14 -10.33 -3.97 14.18
N TYR A 15 -11.61 -4.34 14.03
CA TYR A 15 -12.60 -4.19 15.11
C TYR A 15 -12.70 -5.43 16.01
N GLY A 16 -12.17 -6.56 15.59
CA GLY A 16 -12.20 -7.81 16.33
C GLY A 16 -13.54 -8.55 16.30
N ARG A 17 -13.56 -9.75 16.87
CA ARG A 17 -14.74 -10.65 16.81
C ARG A 17 -15.94 -10.12 17.59
N ALA A 18 -15.72 -9.49 18.74
CA ALA A 18 -16.81 -9.00 19.56
C ALA A 18 -17.70 -7.99 18.82
N VAL A 19 -17.09 -7.12 17.98
CA VAL A 19 -17.87 -6.16 17.16
C VAL A 19 -18.62 -6.90 16.04
N HIS A 20 -18.02 -7.89 15.39
CA HIS A 20 -18.72 -8.70 14.37
C HIS A 20 -19.90 -9.48 14.96
N GLU A 21 -19.76 -10.04 16.16
CA GLU A 21 -20.84 -10.70 16.88
C GLU A 21 -21.96 -9.71 17.27
N ALA A 22 -21.60 -8.49 17.68
CA ALA A 22 -22.56 -7.45 17.96
C ALA A 22 -23.33 -7.01 16.71
N VAL A 23 -22.67 -6.93 15.54
CA VAL A 23 -23.33 -6.65 14.25
C VAL A 23 -24.27 -7.78 13.87
N ALA A 24 -23.85 -9.04 14.03
CA ALA A 24 -24.70 -10.19 13.78
C ALA A 24 -25.94 -10.20 14.71
N HIS A 25 -25.77 -9.83 15.98
CA HIS A 25 -26.90 -9.67 16.90
C HIS A 25 -27.83 -8.51 16.47
N CYS A 26 -27.28 -7.38 16.04
CA CYS A 26 -28.07 -6.25 15.56
C CYS A 26 -28.98 -6.64 14.38
N LEU A 27 -28.55 -7.55 13.50
CA LEU A 27 -29.38 -8.08 12.40
C LEU A 27 -30.57 -8.93 12.89
N THR A 28 -30.53 -9.49 14.11
CA THR A 28 -31.61 -10.29 14.67
C THR A 28 -32.69 -9.49 15.37
N ILE A 29 -32.47 -8.17 15.60
CA ILE A 29 -33.42 -7.29 16.29
C ILE A 29 -34.54 -6.93 15.31
N GLU A 30 -35.79 -7.23 15.71
CA GLU A 30 -36.96 -6.96 14.88
C GLU A 30 -37.44 -5.49 15.01
N ASP A 31 -37.34 -4.91 16.21
CA ASP A 31 -37.74 -3.52 16.44
C ASP A 31 -36.75 -2.53 15.78
N PRO A 32 -37.25 -1.66 14.85
CA PRO A 32 -36.42 -0.71 14.14
C PRO A 32 -35.78 0.33 15.08
N ALA A 33 -36.44 0.73 16.16
CA ALA A 33 -35.88 1.71 17.10
C ALA A 33 -34.74 1.11 17.94
N GLU A 34 -34.90 -0.13 18.41
CA GLU A 34 -33.84 -0.84 19.13
C GLU A 34 -32.66 -1.17 18.21
N ARG A 35 -32.95 -1.55 16.96
CA ARG A 35 -31.91 -1.81 15.95
C ARG A 35 -31.09 -0.57 15.63
N GLN A 36 -31.73 0.60 15.50
CA GLN A 36 -31.04 1.87 15.29
C GLN A 36 -30.16 2.23 16.48
N ALA A 37 -30.68 2.12 17.71
CA ALA A 37 -29.90 2.38 18.92
C ALA A 37 -28.71 1.42 19.06
N CYS A 38 -28.90 0.14 18.72
CA CYS A 38 -27.84 -0.86 18.71
C CYS A 38 -26.75 -0.51 17.69
N ALA A 39 -27.12 -0.14 16.48
CA ALA A 39 -26.19 0.27 15.42
C ALA A 39 -25.32 1.48 15.86
N GLU A 40 -25.95 2.51 16.44
CA GLU A 40 -25.24 3.67 16.97
C GLU A 40 -24.25 3.30 18.07
N GLN A 41 -24.63 2.39 18.98
CA GLN A 41 -23.71 1.93 20.03
C GLN A 41 -22.54 1.14 19.45
N ILE A 42 -22.76 0.28 18.45
CA ILE A 42 -21.70 -0.44 17.77
C ILE A 42 -20.71 0.54 17.13
N VAL A 43 -21.19 1.57 16.43
CA VAL A 43 -20.32 2.59 15.81
C VAL A 43 -19.50 3.35 16.84
N ARG A 44 -20.08 3.67 18.01
CA ARG A 44 -19.32 4.29 19.12
C ARG A 44 -18.24 3.37 19.67
N ILE A 45 -18.53 2.07 19.80
CA ILE A 45 -17.54 1.07 20.22
C ILE A 45 -16.42 0.95 19.17
N MET A 46 -16.77 0.91 17.88
CA MET A 46 -15.80 0.89 16.79
C MET A 46 -14.85 2.10 16.86
N ALA A 47 -15.39 3.31 17.06
CA ALA A 47 -14.59 4.52 17.23
C ALA A 47 -13.62 4.42 18.43
N SER A 48 -14.08 3.84 19.55
CA SER A 48 -13.26 3.62 20.71
C SER A 48 -12.13 2.61 20.49
N VAL A 49 -12.40 1.54 19.73
CA VAL A 49 -11.41 0.49 19.41
C VAL A 49 -10.28 1.06 18.55
N VAL A 50 -10.61 1.86 17.54
CA VAL A 50 -9.63 2.47 16.62
C VAL A 50 -9.03 3.76 17.18
N GLN A 51 -9.51 4.22 18.35
CA GLN A 51 -9.09 5.48 19.00
C GLN A 51 -9.29 6.73 18.11
N GLU A 52 -10.21 6.68 17.18
CA GLU A 52 -10.58 7.80 16.32
C GLU A 52 -11.65 8.67 16.97
N ARG A 53 -11.61 9.97 16.66
CA ARG A 53 -12.61 10.91 17.18
C ARG A 53 -13.89 10.82 16.35
N TYR A 54 -14.94 10.22 16.93
CA TYR A 54 -16.28 10.12 16.32
C TYR A 54 -16.89 11.46 15.89
N ALA A 55 -16.44 12.57 16.47
CA ALA A 55 -16.91 13.90 16.12
C ALA A 55 -16.50 14.39 14.73
N GLN A 56 -15.49 13.80 14.11
CA GLN A 56 -15.05 14.14 12.77
C GLN A 56 -15.99 13.49 11.74
N GLU A 57 -16.38 14.26 10.73
CA GLU A 57 -17.32 13.82 9.69
C GLU A 57 -16.76 12.66 8.86
N ASP A 58 -15.49 12.76 8.47
CA ASP A 58 -14.79 11.70 7.73
C ASP A 58 -14.72 10.40 8.52
N THR A 59 -14.41 10.47 9.82
CA THR A 59 -14.39 9.30 10.70
C THR A 59 -15.78 8.67 10.82
N ARG A 60 -16.82 9.50 10.95
CA ARG A 60 -18.20 9.02 11.04
C ARG A 60 -18.61 8.30 9.76
N ARG A 61 -18.31 8.88 8.59
CA ARG A 61 -18.59 8.27 7.29
C ARG A 61 -17.88 6.92 7.17
N LYS A 62 -16.60 6.84 7.48
CA LYS A 62 -15.80 5.61 7.47
C LYS A 62 -16.42 4.52 8.37
N LEU A 63 -16.76 4.86 9.62
CA LEU A 63 -17.29 3.88 10.57
C LEU A 63 -18.66 3.34 10.16
N TRP A 64 -19.54 4.18 9.62
CA TRP A 64 -20.83 3.73 9.11
C TRP A 64 -20.72 2.87 7.85
N ASN A 65 -19.78 3.19 6.94
CA ASN A 65 -19.46 2.33 5.80
C ASN A 65 -18.96 0.96 6.25
N HIS A 66 -18.04 0.92 7.22
CA HIS A 66 -17.53 -0.33 7.79
C HIS A 66 -18.62 -1.16 8.48
N LEU A 67 -19.58 -0.52 9.17
CA LEU A 67 -20.74 -1.19 9.75
C LEU A 67 -21.61 -1.82 8.63
N ALA A 68 -21.89 -1.07 7.57
CA ALA A 68 -22.64 -1.56 6.42
C ALA A 68 -21.92 -2.76 5.75
N GLN A 69 -20.62 -2.69 5.58
CA GLN A 69 -19.81 -3.77 5.02
C GLN A 69 -19.84 -5.02 5.89
N MET A 70 -19.67 -4.89 7.23
CA MET A 70 -19.73 -6.02 8.16
C MET A 70 -21.10 -6.70 8.19
N SER A 71 -22.19 -5.94 7.99
CA SER A 71 -23.55 -6.47 7.90
C SER A 71 -23.89 -7.02 6.52
N GLY A 72 -22.97 -6.95 5.54
CA GLY A 72 -23.24 -7.30 4.14
C GLY A 72 -24.30 -6.42 3.48
N TYR A 73 -24.45 -5.17 3.91
CA TYR A 73 -25.45 -4.20 3.46
C TYR A 73 -26.91 -4.65 3.70
N GLN A 74 -27.10 -5.57 4.66
CA GLN A 74 -28.44 -6.10 4.99
C GLN A 74 -29.10 -5.37 6.16
N LEU A 75 -28.36 -4.51 6.86
CA LEU A 75 -28.86 -3.80 8.02
C LEU A 75 -29.77 -2.64 7.61
N ASP A 76 -31.05 -2.76 7.95
CA ASP A 76 -32.07 -1.74 7.71
C ASP A 76 -32.08 -0.73 8.87
N VAL A 77 -31.27 0.32 8.75
CA VAL A 77 -31.12 1.42 9.71
C VAL A 77 -30.97 2.74 8.96
N ASP A 78 -31.32 3.84 9.62
CA ASP A 78 -31.10 5.18 9.08
C ASP A 78 -29.61 5.54 9.19
N TYR A 79 -28.93 5.53 8.05
CA TYR A 79 -27.53 5.94 7.99
C TYR A 79 -27.43 7.48 7.96
N PRO A 80 -26.71 8.10 8.90
CA PRO A 80 -26.53 9.57 8.90
C PRO A 80 -25.60 10.06 7.79
N VAL A 81 -25.07 9.14 6.97
CA VAL A 81 -24.07 9.40 5.91
C VAL A 81 -24.43 8.55 4.69
N GLU A 82 -24.13 9.05 3.50
CA GLU A 82 -24.23 8.24 2.28
C GLU A 82 -23.24 7.08 2.32
N ILE A 83 -23.75 5.86 2.14
CA ILE A 83 -22.96 4.64 2.10
C ILE A 83 -22.52 4.39 0.65
N ASP A 84 -21.21 4.38 0.41
CA ASP A 84 -20.66 4.07 -0.91
C ASP A 84 -19.95 2.70 -0.90
N PRO A 85 -20.59 1.66 -1.46
CA PRO A 85 -19.99 0.32 -1.49
C PRO A 85 -18.80 0.20 -2.44
N GLN A 86 -18.54 1.20 -3.30
CA GLN A 86 -17.46 1.16 -4.28
C GLN A 86 -16.15 1.71 -3.72
N GLU A 87 -16.17 2.68 -2.80
CA GLU A 87 -14.96 3.26 -2.21
C GLU A 87 -14.12 2.22 -1.46
N GLU A 88 -14.75 1.27 -0.79
CA GLU A 88 -14.06 0.26 0.03
C GLU A 88 -13.49 -0.92 -0.78
N ASN A 89 -14.09 -1.21 -1.92
CA ASN A 89 -13.63 -2.29 -2.82
C ASN A 89 -12.57 -1.82 -3.83
N SER A 90 -12.19 -0.55 -3.81
CA SER A 90 -11.14 -0.04 -4.67
C SER A 90 -9.77 -0.52 -4.17
N HIS A 91 -9.32 -1.66 -4.68
CA HIS A 91 -7.93 -2.05 -4.49
C HIS A 91 -7.02 -1.07 -5.23
N PRO A 92 -6.03 -0.45 -4.55
CA PRO A 92 -5.08 0.41 -5.23
C PRO A 92 -4.41 -0.38 -6.35
N GLN A 93 -4.43 0.18 -7.55
CA GLN A 93 -3.76 -0.47 -8.68
C GLN A 93 -2.27 -0.63 -8.37
N PRO A 94 -1.69 -1.81 -8.57
CA PRO A 94 -0.28 -2.00 -8.34
C PRO A 94 0.51 -1.05 -9.23
N MET A 95 1.36 -0.24 -8.62
CA MET A 95 2.23 0.68 -9.34
C MET A 95 3.19 -0.12 -10.20
N ALA A 96 3.11 0.07 -11.51
CA ALA A 96 4.06 -0.55 -12.42
C ALA A 96 5.44 0.06 -12.19
N TYR A 97 6.33 -0.68 -11.54
CA TYR A 97 7.73 -0.29 -11.49
C TYR A 97 8.34 -0.39 -12.89
N PRO A 98 8.99 0.68 -13.38
CA PRO A 98 9.71 0.60 -14.64
C PRO A 98 10.86 -0.39 -14.48
N MET A 99 10.62 -1.64 -14.87
CA MET A 99 11.63 -2.70 -14.94
C MET A 99 12.59 -2.41 -16.10
N LYS A 100 13.51 -1.45 -15.89
CA LYS A 100 14.55 -1.17 -16.84
C LYS A 100 15.71 -2.13 -16.62
N SER A 101 16.04 -2.92 -17.62
CA SER A 101 17.17 -3.83 -17.59
C SER A 101 18.47 -3.03 -17.46
N ILE A 102 19.20 -3.23 -16.37
CA ILE A 102 20.52 -2.66 -16.14
C ILE A 102 21.55 -3.73 -16.53
N HIS A 103 22.33 -3.48 -17.57
CA HIS A 103 23.34 -4.42 -18.06
C HIS A 103 24.56 -4.48 -17.14
N ARG A 104 24.95 -3.33 -16.62
CA ARG A 104 26.11 -3.19 -15.70
C ARG A 104 25.68 -2.61 -14.38
N ARG A 105 25.35 -3.46 -13.42
CA ARG A 105 24.86 -3.08 -12.09
C ARG A 105 25.78 -2.11 -11.34
N GLN A 106 27.08 -2.19 -11.60
CA GLN A 106 28.09 -1.34 -10.97
C GLN A 106 27.98 0.14 -11.37
N PHE A 107 27.41 0.44 -12.53
CA PHE A 107 27.29 1.81 -13.02
C PHE A 107 25.90 2.38 -12.81
N GLY A 108 24.91 1.52 -12.67
CA GLY A 108 23.51 1.94 -12.54
C GLY A 108 22.93 2.43 -13.85
N TYR A 109 21.63 2.62 -13.84
CA TYR A 109 20.85 2.95 -15.03
C TYR A 109 21.19 4.33 -15.63
N LEU A 110 21.45 5.34 -14.78
CA LEU A 110 21.73 6.70 -15.25
C LEU A 110 23.02 6.78 -16.05
N LEU A 111 24.07 6.06 -15.63
CA LEU A 111 25.35 6.08 -16.33
C LEU A 111 25.25 5.31 -17.66
N GLU A 112 24.50 4.21 -17.73
CA GLU A 112 24.23 3.52 -18.98
C GLU A 112 23.45 4.42 -19.97
N GLN A 113 22.49 5.21 -19.49
CA GLN A 113 21.80 6.19 -20.32
C GLN A 113 22.72 7.32 -20.80
N ALA A 114 23.59 7.82 -19.93
CA ALA A 114 24.56 8.87 -20.31
C ALA A 114 25.51 8.38 -21.42
N VAL A 115 26.00 7.16 -21.32
CA VAL A 115 26.84 6.54 -22.37
C VAL A 115 26.04 6.38 -23.68
N ALA A 116 24.81 5.91 -23.61
CA ALA A 116 23.95 5.75 -24.78
C ALA A 116 23.66 7.10 -25.46
N TYR A 117 23.41 8.13 -24.64
CA TYR A 117 23.18 9.50 -25.13
C TYR A 117 24.42 10.06 -25.85
N VAL A 118 25.62 9.96 -25.25
CA VAL A 118 26.87 10.40 -25.87
C VAL A 118 27.12 9.68 -27.19
N ASN A 119 26.83 8.38 -27.25
CA ASN A 119 26.98 7.59 -28.49
C ASN A 119 25.97 7.98 -29.60
N SER A 120 24.83 8.55 -29.25
CA SER A 120 23.82 9.02 -30.20
C SER A 120 24.12 10.40 -30.79
N LEU A 121 25.05 11.16 -30.20
CA LEU A 121 25.39 12.49 -30.66
C LEU A 121 26.32 12.44 -31.91
N PRO A 122 26.22 13.41 -32.84
CA PRO A 122 27.18 13.58 -33.92
C PRO A 122 28.59 13.85 -33.39
N TYR A 123 29.60 13.62 -34.21
CA TYR A 123 31.01 13.85 -33.85
C TYR A 123 31.35 15.35 -33.84
N ASP A 124 31.03 15.99 -32.72
CA ASP A 124 31.29 17.41 -32.48
C ASP A 124 32.14 17.58 -31.20
N GLU A 125 32.77 18.76 -31.04
CA GLU A 125 33.53 19.16 -29.83
C GLU A 125 32.69 18.96 -28.54
N ARG A 126 31.36 19.17 -28.63
CA ARG A 126 30.43 18.92 -27.52
C ARG A 126 30.35 17.46 -27.12
N ARG A 127 30.42 16.53 -28.06
CA ARG A 127 30.44 15.08 -27.79
C ARG A 127 31.74 14.71 -27.09
N GLU A 128 32.90 15.26 -27.49
CA GLU A 128 34.18 14.97 -26.83
C GLU A 128 34.18 15.47 -25.39
N ALA A 129 33.64 16.65 -25.12
CA ALA A 129 33.52 17.17 -23.77
C ALA A 129 32.62 16.31 -22.87
N LEU A 130 31.48 15.85 -23.41
CA LEU A 130 30.55 14.98 -22.68
C LEU A 130 31.14 13.57 -22.48
N SER A 131 31.86 13.01 -23.47
CA SER A 131 32.51 11.71 -23.31
C SER A 131 33.57 11.73 -22.21
N ALA A 132 34.39 12.79 -22.16
CA ALA A 132 35.38 12.97 -21.10
C ALA A 132 34.76 13.05 -19.69
N GLN A 133 33.59 13.72 -19.56
CA GLN A 133 32.85 13.77 -18.30
C GLN A 133 32.30 12.39 -17.90
N VAL A 134 31.70 11.64 -18.84
CA VAL A 134 31.20 10.31 -18.60
C VAL A 134 32.33 9.35 -18.22
N ASP A 135 33.46 9.40 -18.90
CA ASP A 135 34.65 8.60 -18.60
C ASP A 135 35.21 8.90 -17.19
N SER A 136 35.18 10.18 -16.77
CA SER A 136 35.57 10.56 -15.44
C SER A 136 34.64 9.96 -14.35
N LEU A 137 33.33 9.92 -14.62
CA LEU A 137 32.35 9.29 -13.72
C LEU A 137 32.53 7.76 -13.66
N ILE A 138 32.80 7.12 -14.79
CA ILE A 138 33.10 5.67 -14.87
C ILE A 138 34.34 5.36 -14.06
N ASN A 139 35.41 6.13 -14.23
CA ASN A 139 36.66 5.95 -13.50
C ASN A 139 36.49 6.15 -12.00
N ARG A 140 35.69 7.14 -11.59
CA ARG A 140 35.34 7.36 -10.18
C ARG A 140 34.56 6.18 -9.60
N ALA A 141 33.57 5.66 -10.33
CA ALA A 141 32.76 4.51 -9.89
C ALA A 141 33.63 3.24 -9.75
N VAL A 142 34.58 3.02 -10.65
CA VAL A 142 35.52 1.87 -10.58
C VAL A 142 36.57 2.02 -9.48
N SER A 143 36.94 3.24 -9.11
CA SER A 143 37.95 3.54 -8.12
C SER A 143 37.47 3.44 -6.68
N GLN A 144 36.18 3.31 -6.41
CA GLN A 144 35.64 3.15 -5.06
C GLN A 144 36.08 1.80 -4.44
N PRO A 145 36.54 1.77 -3.18
CA PRO A 145 37.14 0.60 -2.54
C PRO A 145 36.20 -0.60 -2.44
N ASP A 146 34.89 -0.38 -2.25
CA ASP A 146 33.88 -1.44 -2.15
C ASP A 146 33.70 -2.25 -3.44
N MET A 147 34.07 -1.70 -4.58
CA MET A 147 34.01 -2.37 -5.88
C MET A 147 35.23 -3.22 -6.19
N LYS A 148 36.38 -2.87 -5.62
CA LYS A 148 37.63 -3.65 -5.83
C LYS A 148 37.54 -5.04 -5.17
N GLU A 149 36.86 -5.15 -4.04
CA GLU A 149 36.65 -6.44 -3.35
C GLU A 149 35.72 -7.40 -4.10
N SER A 150 34.69 -6.89 -4.75
CA SER A 150 33.72 -7.73 -5.49
C SER A 150 34.33 -8.32 -6.78
N VAL A 151 35.26 -7.61 -7.42
CA VAL A 151 35.94 -8.05 -8.62
C VAL A 151 37.04 -9.05 -8.29
N SER A 152 37.74 -8.88 -7.17
CA SER A 152 38.79 -9.79 -6.71
C SER A 152 38.24 -11.15 -6.26
N LYS A 153 37.07 -11.18 -5.63
CA LYS A 153 36.37 -12.43 -5.22
C LYS A 153 35.91 -13.28 -6.41
N LYS A 154 35.56 -12.65 -7.56
CA LYS A 154 35.17 -13.37 -8.77
C LYS A 154 36.35 -13.99 -9.53
N LYS A 155 37.56 -13.43 -9.44
CA LYS A 155 38.78 -14.00 -10.05
C LYS A 155 39.32 -15.21 -9.28
N LYS A 156 38.96 -15.38 -8.01
CA LYS A 156 39.43 -16.51 -7.16
C LYS A 156 38.52 -17.74 -7.23
N LYS A 157 37.37 -17.68 -7.97
CA LYS A 157 36.40 -18.79 -8.13
C LYS A 157 36.33 -19.33 -9.57
N ARG A 158 37.30 -19.02 -10.40
CA ARG A 158 37.58 -19.65 -11.71
C ARG A 158 38.97 -20.31 -11.64
#